data_9828af8f8e599e579e811ae983ba578d
#
_entry.id   9828af8f8e599e579e811ae983ba578d
#
_cell.length_a   1.000
_cell.length_b   1.000
_cell.length_c   1.000
_cell.angle_alpha   90.00
_cell.angle_beta   90.00
_cell.angle_gamma   90.00
#
_symmetry.space_group_name_H-M   'P 1'
#
loop_
_entity.id
_entity.type
_entity.pdbx_description
1 polymer ?
#
loop_
_entity_poly.entity_id
_entity_poly.type
_entity_poly.pdbx_seq_one_letter_code
_entity_poly.pdbx_strand_id
1 'polypeptide(L)'
;GFSTLYINARIFDVKSDFHKTVGEKMAVRNEKGEPYRETYGPEHFTVNCPSDTLWRDYLLDTAEFCVKAYGCDGIYLDQLASAEPFACYCAEHSHENIGEFNNGYVYVLRELLRRLRKHNPNAYIMTENCGDIYGSYTWGNLTWNGAEYDEYYNVFKYTFPEFVQVNMVNPRGWE
;
A
#
# COMPACT_ATOMS: atom_id res chain seq x y z
N GLY A 1 20.92 -5.75 -11.93
CA GLY A 1 20.22 -5.35 -10.72
C GLY A 1 18.73 -5.31 -10.96
N PHE A 2 17.92 -5.29 -9.91
CA PHE A 2 16.46 -5.17 -9.99
C PHE A 2 16.06 -3.71 -9.74
N SER A 3 15.01 -3.26 -10.42
CA SER A 3 14.44 -1.92 -10.27
C SER A 3 13.03 -2.01 -9.66
N THR A 4 12.78 -1.19 -8.64
CA THR A 4 11.48 -1.12 -7.96
C THR A 4 10.97 0.30 -7.99
N LEU A 5 9.75 0.52 -8.47
CA LEU A 5 9.12 1.84 -8.45
C LEU A 5 8.20 1.98 -7.23
N TYR A 6 8.25 3.16 -6.65
CA TYR A 6 7.44 3.56 -5.50
C TYR A 6 6.06 4.05 -5.92
N ILE A 7 5.01 3.54 -5.25
CA ILE A 7 3.64 4.03 -5.35
C ILE A 7 3.05 4.06 -3.94
N ASN A 8 2.35 5.12 -3.57
CA ASN A 8 1.55 5.09 -2.35
C ASN A 8 0.22 4.38 -2.60
N ALA A 9 -0.08 3.34 -1.80
CA ALA A 9 -1.26 2.50 -1.96
C ALA A 9 -2.46 2.91 -1.10
N ARG A 10 -2.33 3.97 -0.31
CA ARG A 10 -3.30 4.36 0.71
C ARG A 10 -3.90 5.73 0.49
N ILE A 11 -3.07 6.72 0.22
CA ILE A 11 -3.47 8.12 0.22
C ILE A 11 -3.46 8.74 -1.17
N PHE A 12 -4.28 9.77 -1.36
CA PHE A 12 -4.37 10.51 -2.61
C PHE A 12 -4.36 12.02 -2.35
N ASP A 13 -3.54 12.75 -3.08
CA ASP A 13 -3.39 14.20 -2.92
C ASP A 13 -4.69 14.93 -3.31
N VAL A 14 -5.22 15.71 -2.36
CA VAL A 14 -6.46 16.49 -2.56
C VAL A 14 -6.31 17.61 -3.60
N LYS A 15 -5.08 18.03 -3.91
CA LYS A 15 -4.79 19.06 -4.91
C LYS A 15 -4.83 18.53 -6.35
N SER A 16 -4.70 17.21 -6.54
CA SER A 16 -4.69 16.63 -7.88
C SER A 16 -6.04 16.84 -8.60
N ASP A 17 -5.99 17.03 -9.92
CA ASP A 17 -7.21 17.24 -10.71
C ASP A 17 -8.10 16.00 -10.74
N PHE A 18 -7.51 14.82 -10.70
CA PHE A 18 -8.26 13.58 -10.58
C PHE A 18 -9.01 13.50 -9.24
N HIS A 19 -8.36 13.86 -8.12
CA HIS A 19 -9.02 13.88 -6.82
C HIS A 19 -10.19 14.86 -6.78
N LYS A 20 -10.03 16.08 -7.32
CA LYS A 20 -11.09 17.08 -7.39
C LYS A 20 -12.34 16.57 -8.14
N THR A 21 -12.15 15.63 -9.06
CA THR A 21 -13.25 15.07 -9.86
C THR A 21 -13.93 13.89 -9.17
N VAL A 22 -13.14 12.96 -8.63
CA VAL A 22 -13.66 11.67 -8.12
C VAL A 22 -13.06 11.23 -6.78
N GLY A 23 -11.98 11.87 -6.30
CA GLY A 23 -11.22 11.41 -5.15
C GLY A 23 -12.01 11.30 -3.85
N GLU A 24 -12.94 12.21 -3.64
CA GLU A 24 -13.82 12.17 -2.46
C GLU A 24 -14.71 10.91 -2.43
N LYS A 25 -15.03 10.31 -3.58
CA LYS A 25 -15.83 9.07 -3.66
C LYS A 25 -15.04 7.85 -3.21
N MET A 26 -13.71 7.85 -3.42
CA MET A 26 -12.83 6.76 -3.05
C MET A 26 -12.47 6.75 -1.57
N ALA A 27 -12.70 7.86 -0.87
CA ALA A 27 -12.25 8.05 0.50
C ALA A 27 -12.98 7.12 1.49
N VAL A 28 -12.22 6.58 2.45
CA VAL A 28 -12.80 5.95 3.63
C VAL A 28 -13.69 6.96 4.35
N ARG A 29 -14.88 6.54 4.76
CA ARG A 29 -15.85 7.37 5.49
C ARG A 29 -16.00 6.90 6.92
N ASN A 30 -15.99 7.86 7.87
CA ASN A 30 -16.34 7.60 9.25
C ASN A 30 -17.88 7.45 9.42
N GLU A 31 -18.33 7.22 10.65
CA GLU A 31 -19.76 7.07 10.99
C GLU A 31 -20.62 8.28 10.61
N LYS A 32 -20.03 9.46 10.51
CA LYS A 32 -20.72 10.70 10.12
C LYS A 32 -20.70 10.94 8.61
N GLY A 33 -20.10 10.04 7.84
CA GLY A 33 -19.91 10.18 6.39
C GLY A 33 -18.77 11.12 6.00
N GLU A 34 -17.92 11.54 6.93
CA GLU A 34 -16.77 12.40 6.66
C GLU A 34 -15.56 11.59 6.19
N PRO A 35 -14.79 12.07 5.20
CA PRO A 35 -13.61 11.38 4.72
C PRO A 35 -12.47 11.43 5.75
N TYR A 36 -11.75 10.30 5.90
CA TYR A 36 -10.49 10.30 6.63
C TYR A 36 -9.40 11.02 5.83
N ARG A 37 -8.60 11.81 6.52
CA ARG A 37 -7.51 12.61 5.94
C ARG A 37 -6.23 12.42 6.70
N GLU A 38 -5.12 12.46 5.97
CA GLU A 38 -3.77 12.50 6.51
C GLU A 38 -3.08 13.78 6.04
N THR A 39 -2.10 14.25 6.83
CA THR A 39 -1.35 15.47 6.53
C THR A 39 0.13 15.22 6.70
N TYR A 40 0.90 15.51 5.67
CA TYR A 40 2.36 15.42 5.67
C TYR A 40 2.95 16.78 5.31
N GLY A 41 3.50 17.46 6.34
CA GLY A 41 3.93 18.85 6.18
C GLY A 41 2.75 19.74 5.75
N PRO A 42 2.88 20.50 4.64
CA PRO A 42 1.79 21.37 4.14
C PRO A 42 0.77 20.62 3.26
N GLU A 43 0.97 19.34 2.99
CA GLU A 43 0.17 18.58 2.03
C GLU A 43 -0.92 17.77 2.72
N HIS A 44 -2.09 17.73 2.09
CA HIS A 44 -3.28 17.04 2.57
C HIS A 44 -3.70 15.92 1.62
N PHE A 45 -4.08 14.79 2.19
CA PHE A 45 -4.46 13.60 1.45
C PHE A 45 -5.76 13.03 1.99
N THR A 46 -6.55 12.40 1.12
CA THR A 46 -7.61 11.48 1.56
C THR A 46 -7.03 10.08 1.74
N VAL A 47 -7.50 9.36 2.76
CA VAL A 47 -7.26 7.92 2.89
C VAL A 47 -8.29 7.20 2.04
N ASN A 48 -7.86 6.38 1.10
CA ASN A 48 -8.77 5.69 0.19
C ASN A 48 -9.15 4.29 0.70
N CYS A 49 -10.37 3.91 0.40
CA CYS A 49 -10.88 2.60 0.77
C CYS A 49 -10.36 1.54 -0.21
N PRO A 50 -9.61 0.52 0.25
CA PRO A 50 -9.10 -0.53 -0.63
C PRO A 50 -10.21 -1.45 -1.17
N SER A 51 -11.44 -1.30 -0.71
CA SER A 51 -12.62 -1.96 -1.26
C SER A 51 -13.43 -1.09 -2.22
N ASP A 52 -13.06 0.18 -2.41
CA ASP A 52 -13.62 0.99 -3.49
C ASP A 52 -13.08 0.54 -4.85
N THR A 53 -13.97 0.32 -5.82
CA THR A 53 -13.59 -0.20 -7.14
C THR A 53 -12.79 0.81 -7.95
N LEU A 54 -13.14 2.09 -7.85
CA LEU A 54 -12.45 3.15 -8.59
C LEU A 54 -11.02 3.33 -8.10
N TRP A 55 -10.81 3.31 -6.77
CA TRP A 55 -9.47 3.36 -6.19
C TRP A 55 -8.65 2.14 -6.57
N ARG A 56 -9.22 0.94 -6.46
CA ARG A 56 -8.52 -0.30 -6.83
C ARG A 56 -8.08 -0.28 -8.28
N ASP A 57 -8.98 0.08 -9.19
CA ASP A 57 -8.69 0.09 -10.63
C ASP A 57 -7.60 1.12 -10.94
N TYR A 58 -7.70 2.32 -10.36
CA TYR A 58 -6.67 3.35 -10.52
C TYR A 58 -5.29 2.89 -10.03
N LEU A 59 -5.22 2.28 -8.84
CA LEU A 59 -3.97 1.78 -8.27
C LEU A 59 -3.38 0.63 -9.11
N LEU A 60 -4.22 -0.32 -9.51
CA LEU A 60 -3.82 -1.48 -10.31
C LEU A 60 -3.33 -1.05 -11.70
N ASP A 61 -4.04 -0.14 -12.36
CA ASP A 61 -3.68 0.36 -13.69
C ASP A 61 -2.39 1.19 -13.65
N THR A 62 -2.22 2.01 -12.61
CA THR A 62 -0.99 2.78 -12.40
C THR A 62 0.22 1.87 -12.20
N ALA A 63 0.10 0.88 -11.35
CA ALA A 63 1.19 -0.06 -11.08
C ALA A 63 1.52 -0.94 -12.29
N GLU A 64 0.51 -1.43 -13.00
CA GLU A 64 0.69 -2.19 -14.26
C GLU A 64 1.36 -1.33 -15.33
N PHE A 65 0.96 -0.07 -15.46
CA PHE A 65 1.59 0.88 -16.37
C PHE A 65 3.09 1.06 -16.06
N CYS A 66 3.47 1.17 -14.79
CA CYS A 66 4.87 1.31 -14.39
C CYS A 66 5.72 0.13 -14.88
N VAL A 67 5.27 -1.10 -14.68
CA VAL A 67 6.00 -2.28 -15.16
C VAL A 67 6.04 -2.34 -16.68
N LYS A 68 4.91 -2.08 -17.35
CA LYS A 68 4.79 -2.17 -18.80
C LYS A 68 5.57 -1.07 -19.53
N ALA A 69 5.49 0.18 -19.05
CA ALA A 69 6.05 1.33 -19.75
C ALA A 69 7.53 1.57 -19.41
N TYR A 70 7.94 1.30 -18.17
CA TYR A 70 9.30 1.57 -17.69
C TYR A 70 10.15 0.31 -17.55
N GLY A 71 9.55 -0.88 -17.69
CA GLY A 71 10.27 -2.15 -17.57
C GLY A 71 10.84 -2.42 -16.18
N CYS A 72 10.23 -1.85 -15.13
CA CYS A 72 10.68 -2.13 -13.77
C CYS A 72 10.33 -3.57 -13.34
N ASP A 73 11.12 -4.10 -12.43
CA ASP A 73 10.98 -5.49 -11.97
C ASP A 73 9.96 -5.63 -10.85
N GLY A 74 9.74 -4.57 -10.10
CA GLY A 74 8.82 -4.60 -8.96
C GLY A 74 8.14 -3.27 -8.66
N ILE A 75 7.13 -3.35 -7.81
CA ILE A 75 6.40 -2.20 -7.26
C ILE A 75 6.52 -2.23 -5.74
N TYR A 76 6.87 -1.08 -5.17
CA TYR A 76 6.83 -0.84 -3.74
C TYR A 76 5.54 -0.09 -3.40
N LEU A 77 4.71 -0.71 -2.57
CA LEU A 77 3.43 -0.15 -2.10
C LEU A 77 3.60 0.42 -0.70
N ASP A 78 3.70 1.73 -0.65
CA ASP A 78 3.85 2.49 0.59
C ASP A 78 2.56 2.49 1.42
N GLN A 79 2.70 2.51 2.73
CA GLN A 79 1.65 2.56 3.75
C GLN A 79 0.66 1.36 3.75
N LEU A 80 0.74 0.44 2.81
CA LEU A 80 -0.21 -0.68 2.73
C LEU A 80 -0.18 -1.57 3.97
N ALA A 81 1.01 -1.88 4.48
CA ALA A 81 1.19 -2.81 5.60
C ALA A 81 1.70 -2.14 6.88
N SER A 82 1.91 -0.82 6.87
CA SER A 82 2.43 -0.06 8.00
C SER A 82 1.37 0.80 8.68
N ALA A 83 0.39 1.27 7.93
CA ALA A 83 -0.61 2.19 8.44
C ALA A 83 -1.83 1.46 9.01
N GLU A 84 -2.46 2.10 9.98
CA GLU A 84 -3.65 1.60 10.67
C GLU A 84 -4.83 1.37 9.71
N PRO A 85 -5.55 0.24 9.81
CA PRO A 85 -6.78 0.05 9.06
C PRO A 85 -7.91 0.91 9.63
N PHE A 86 -8.83 1.32 8.76
CA PHE A 86 -10.03 2.07 9.17
C PHE A 86 -11.31 1.29 8.91
N ALA A 87 -12.27 1.43 9.83
CA ALA A 87 -13.65 1.06 9.53
C ALA A 87 -14.21 2.03 8.48
N CYS A 88 -14.77 1.51 7.39
CA CYS A 88 -15.36 2.32 6.34
C CYS A 88 -16.88 2.20 6.34
N TYR A 89 -17.55 3.32 6.56
CA TYR A 89 -19.03 3.38 6.63
C TYR A 89 -19.67 3.79 5.29
N CYS A 90 -18.92 3.85 4.21
CA CYS A 90 -19.46 4.17 2.90
C CYS A 90 -20.22 2.98 2.30
N ALA A 91 -21.53 3.12 2.14
CA ALA A 91 -22.37 2.05 1.57
C ALA A 91 -22.20 1.86 0.05
N GLU A 92 -21.51 2.78 -0.62
CA GLU A 92 -21.24 2.70 -2.06
C GLU A 92 -19.99 1.87 -2.40
N HIS A 93 -19.15 1.58 -1.39
CA HIS A 93 -17.97 0.74 -1.58
C HIS A 93 -18.31 -0.76 -1.55
N SER A 94 -17.47 -1.58 -2.18
CA SER A 94 -17.76 -3.01 -2.42
C SER A 94 -17.47 -3.93 -1.22
N HIS A 95 -17.26 -3.40 -0.01
CA HIS A 95 -17.17 -4.23 1.20
C HIS A 95 -18.56 -4.60 1.73
N GLU A 96 -18.70 -5.78 2.31
CA GLU A 96 -19.96 -6.24 2.91
C GLU A 96 -20.14 -5.69 4.34
N ASN A 97 -19.03 -5.44 5.02
CA ASN A 97 -19.03 -4.84 6.35
C ASN A 97 -17.89 -3.85 6.56
N ILE A 98 -18.05 -2.99 7.55
CA ILE A 98 -17.15 -1.86 7.81
C ILE A 98 -15.70 -2.26 8.14
N GLY A 99 -15.47 -3.48 8.59
CA GLY A 99 -14.17 -3.99 9.04
C GLY A 99 -13.29 -4.61 7.95
N GLU A 100 -13.70 -4.58 6.68
CA GLU A 100 -13.03 -5.29 5.58
C GLU A 100 -11.85 -4.53 4.93
N PHE A 101 -11.32 -3.53 5.59
CA PHE A 101 -10.23 -2.72 5.05
C PHE A 101 -9.04 -3.58 4.56
N ASN A 102 -8.53 -4.47 5.41
CA ASN A 102 -7.41 -5.33 5.06
C ASN A 102 -7.75 -6.38 3.97
N ASN A 103 -8.99 -6.84 3.91
CA ASN A 103 -9.45 -7.74 2.85
C ASN A 103 -9.36 -7.06 1.47
N GLY A 104 -9.66 -5.77 1.41
CA GLY A 104 -9.47 -4.97 0.20
C GLY A 104 -8.00 -4.96 -0.26
N TYR A 105 -7.05 -4.81 0.64
CA TYR A 105 -5.62 -4.87 0.30
C TYR A 105 -5.18 -6.27 -0.14
N VAL A 106 -5.68 -7.33 0.48
CA VAL A 106 -5.40 -8.70 0.02
C VAL A 106 -5.88 -8.90 -1.42
N TYR A 107 -7.07 -8.38 -1.75
CA TYR A 107 -7.56 -8.38 -3.13
C TYR A 107 -6.62 -7.63 -4.08
N VAL A 108 -6.21 -6.41 -3.71
CA VAL A 108 -5.30 -5.58 -4.53
C VAL A 108 -3.98 -6.30 -4.76
N LEU A 109 -3.35 -6.84 -3.73
CA LEU A 109 -2.05 -7.53 -3.85
C LEU A 109 -2.14 -8.75 -4.77
N ARG A 110 -3.18 -9.57 -4.61
CA ARG A 110 -3.40 -10.75 -5.44
C ARG A 110 -3.59 -10.37 -6.92
N GLU A 111 -4.46 -9.41 -7.17
CA GLU A 111 -4.77 -8.99 -8.53
C GLU A 111 -3.60 -8.26 -9.18
N LEU A 112 -2.90 -7.41 -8.43
CA LEU A 112 -1.71 -6.72 -8.91
C LEU A 112 -0.63 -7.72 -9.33
N LEU A 113 -0.29 -8.67 -8.47
CA LEU A 113 0.73 -9.67 -8.78
C LEU A 113 0.36 -10.46 -10.06
N ARG A 114 -0.92 -10.81 -10.22
CA ARG A 114 -1.43 -11.48 -11.41
C ARG A 114 -1.28 -10.60 -12.67
N ARG A 115 -1.54 -9.29 -12.58
CA ARG A 115 -1.38 -8.35 -13.71
C ARG A 115 0.09 -8.14 -14.07
N LEU A 116 0.94 -7.87 -13.09
CA LEU A 116 2.36 -7.60 -13.31
C LEU A 116 3.07 -8.79 -13.99
N ARG A 117 2.76 -10.01 -13.56
CA ARG A 117 3.37 -11.23 -14.11
C ARG A 117 2.98 -11.56 -15.56
N LYS A 118 1.99 -10.88 -16.12
CA LYS A 118 1.73 -10.96 -17.57
C LYS A 118 2.78 -10.22 -18.39
N HIS A 119 3.40 -9.20 -17.83
CA HIS A 119 4.41 -8.38 -18.49
C HIS A 119 5.84 -8.80 -18.13
N ASN A 120 6.05 -9.15 -16.88
CA ASN A 120 7.31 -9.69 -16.37
C ASN A 120 7.02 -10.89 -15.45
N PRO A 121 7.30 -12.14 -15.87
CA PRO A 121 7.02 -13.33 -15.06
C PRO A 121 7.69 -13.33 -13.68
N ASN A 122 8.78 -12.58 -13.52
CA ASN A 122 9.52 -12.43 -12.28
C ASN A 122 9.12 -11.16 -11.50
N ALA A 123 8.07 -10.47 -11.92
CA ALA A 123 7.60 -9.27 -11.22
C ALA A 123 7.22 -9.58 -9.78
N TYR A 124 7.55 -8.64 -8.90
CA TYR A 124 7.31 -8.76 -7.47
C TYR A 124 6.69 -7.49 -6.88
N ILE A 125 6.15 -7.65 -5.69
CA ILE A 125 5.62 -6.56 -4.86
C ILE A 125 6.44 -6.50 -3.57
N MET A 126 6.75 -5.29 -3.15
CA MET A 126 7.26 -4.96 -1.82
C MET A 126 6.30 -4.02 -1.11
N THR A 127 6.30 -4.03 0.21
CA THR A 127 5.47 -3.15 1.03
C THR A 127 6.30 -2.39 2.06
N GLU A 128 5.77 -1.27 2.55
CA GLU A 128 6.27 -0.67 3.78
C GLU A 128 5.82 -1.52 4.96
N ASN A 129 6.77 -2.01 5.75
CA ASN A 129 6.55 -3.04 6.75
C ASN A 129 5.82 -4.28 6.16
N CYS A 130 5.30 -5.13 7.02
CA CYS A 130 4.65 -6.36 6.61
C CYS A 130 3.57 -6.79 7.62
N GLY A 131 2.71 -7.65 7.13
CA GLY A 131 1.80 -8.44 7.95
C GLY A 131 1.75 -9.84 7.39
N ASP A 132 1.55 -10.83 8.22
CA ASP A 132 1.48 -12.25 7.83
C ASP A 132 0.42 -12.51 6.76
N ILE A 133 -0.72 -11.80 6.81
CA ILE A 133 -1.79 -11.90 5.80
C ILE A 133 -1.35 -11.46 4.39
N TYR A 134 -0.31 -10.65 4.28
CA TYR A 134 0.20 -10.15 3.00
C TYR A 134 1.36 -10.98 2.44
N GLY A 135 2.00 -11.80 3.27
CA GLY A 135 3.21 -12.55 2.95
C GLY A 135 3.10 -13.46 1.72
N SER A 136 1.90 -13.98 1.43
CA SER A 136 1.68 -14.83 0.25
C SER A 136 1.73 -14.07 -1.08
N TYR A 137 1.69 -12.74 -1.06
CA TYR A 137 1.63 -11.89 -2.26
C TYR A 137 2.83 -10.99 -2.43
N THR A 138 3.63 -10.82 -1.39
CA THR A 138 4.77 -9.90 -1.37
C THR A 138 6.08 -10.68 -1.35
N TRP A 139 7.08 -10.20 -2.08
CA TRP A 139 8.41 -10.78 -2.08
C TRP A 139 9.22 -10.36 -0.87
N GLY A 140 8.98 -9.14 -0.39
CA GLY A 140 9.68 -8.57 0.74
C GLY A 140 9.07 -7.25 1.19
N ASN A 141 9.71 -6.63 2.14
CA ASN A 141 9.28 -5.36 2.71
C ASN A 141 10.46 -4.42 2.99
N LEU A 142 10.17 -3.13 3.07
CA LEU A 142 11.05 -2.12 3.62
C LEU A 142 10.61 -1.83 5.05
N THR A 143 11.46 -2.17 6.01
CA THR A 143 11.22 -1.90 7.42
C THR A 143 11.93 -0.61 7.83
N TRP A 144 11.21 0.34 8.38
CA TRP A 144 11.77 1.55 8.96
C TRP A 144 11.68 1.49 10.49
N ASN A 145 12.55 2.25 11.18
CA ASN A 145 12.70 2.22 12.64
C ASN A 145 13.05 0.84 13.24
N GLY A 146 13.59 -0.08 12.44
CA GLY A 146 13.96 -1.41 12.91
C GLY A 146 14.95 -1.40 14.07
N ALA A 147 15.81 -0.38 14.16
CA ALA A 147 16.76 -0.24 15.25
C ALA A 147 16.12 0.14 16.59
N GLU A 148 14.93 0.73 16.59
CA GLU A 148 14.19 1.09 17.81
C GLU A 148 13.37 -0.08 18.35
N TYR A 149 13.13 -1.10 17.52
CA TYR A 149 12.29 -2.26 17.84
C TYR A 149 13.05 -3.59 17.66
N ASP A 150 14.33 -3.61 17.97
CA ASP A 150 15.23 -4.76 17.75
C ASP A 150 14.67 -6.11 18.25
N GLU A 151 13.97 -6.12 19.35
CA GLU A 151 13.40 -7.36 19.91
C GLU A 151 12.30 -7.95 19.05
N TYR A 152 11.43 -7.11 18.48
CA TYR A 152 10.31 -7.54 17.60
C TYR A 152 10.75 -7.81 16.18
N TYR A 153 11.73 -7.09 15.72
CA TYR A 153 12.31 -7.22 14.38
C TYR A 153 12.87 -8.61 14.12
N ASN A 154 13.59 -9.14 15.08
CA ASN A 154 14.15 -10.48 14.96
C ASN A 154 13.09 -11.58 14.94
N VAL A 155 11.99 -11.44 15.67
CA VAL A 155 10.91 -12.43 15.69
C VAL A 155 10.33 -12.64 14.28
N PHE A 156 10.04 -11.58 13.54
CA PHE A 156 9.52 -11.71 12.17
C PHE A 156 10.51 -12.40 11.24
N LYS A 157 11.78 -11.99 11.27
CA LYS A 157 12.84 -12.57 10.46
C LYS A 157 13.08 -14.06 10.75
N TYR A 158 12.98 -14.46 12.00
CA TYR A 158 13.13 -15.88 12.39
C TYR A 158 11.90 -16.70 12.05
N THR A 159 10.71 -16.10 12.07
CA THR A 159 9.46 -16.78 11.74
C THR A 159 9.30 -16.98 10.24
N PHE A 160 9.73 -16.01 9.44
CA PHE A 160 9.61 -15.99 7.99
C PHE A 160 10.97 -15.76 7.31
N PRO A 161 11.91 -16.71 7.40
CA PRO A 161 13.29 -16.51 6.92
C PRO A 161 13.40 -16.34 5.40
N GLU A 162 12.40 -16.81 4.64
CA GLU A 162 12.30 -16.67 3.19
C GLU A 162 11.90 -15.26 2.74
N PHE A 163 11.44 -14.43 3.68
CA PHE A 163 10.98 -13.08 3.36
C PHE A 163 12.17 -12.13 3.22
N VAL A 164 12.24 -11.41 2.12
CA VAL A 164 13.27 -10.39 1.93
C VAL A 164 12.92 -9.14 2.72
N GLN A 165 13.74 -8.83 3.69
CA GLN A 165 13.59 -7.66 4.54
C GLN A 165 14.70 -6.67 4.24
N VAL A 166 14.32 -5.50 3.78
CA VAL A 166 15.23 -4.37 3.53
C VAL A 166 15.08 -3.39 4.69
N ASN A 167 16.17 -3.15 5.39
CA ASN A 167 16.17 -2.20 6.48
C ASN A 167 16.56 -0.83 5.98
N MET A 168 15.77 0.16 6.33
CA MET A 168 16.19 1.54 6.20
C MET A 168 17.19 1.83 7.33
N VAL A 169 18.46 1.97 6.98
CA VAL A 169 19.45 2.53 7.90
C VAL A 169 19.30 4.06 7.80
N ASN A 170 18.64 4.65 8.77
CA ASN A 170 18.74 6.08 9.00
C ASN A 170 20.09 6.33 9.68
N PRO A 171 21.10 6.86 8.99
CA PRO A 171 22.25 7.38 9.72
C PRO A 171 21.71 8.47 10.66
N ARG A 172 21.99 8.35 11.94
CA ARG A 172 21.68 9.37 12.94
C ARG A 172 22.49 10.65 12.64
N GLY A 173 22.13 11.33 11.60
CA GLY A 173 22.77 12.53 11.09
C GLY A 173 21.78 13.64 10.80
N TRP A 174 20.60 13.50 11.35
CA TRP A 174 19.56 14.52 11.31
C TRP A 174 19.57 15.41 12.56
N GLU A 175 20.55 15.20 13.44
CA GLU A 175 20.83 16.06 14.59
C GLU A 175 21.89 17.11 14.24
#